data_144a8b76998c43a7d41e37b8a4704681
#
_entry.id   144a8b76998c43a7d41e37b8a4704681
#
_cell.length_a   1.000
_cell.length_b   1.000
_cell.length_c   1.000
_cell.angle_alpha   90.00
_cell.angle_beta   90.00
_cell.angle_gamma   90.00
#
_symmetry.space_group_name_H-M   'P 1'
#
loop_
_entity.id
_entity.type
_entity.pdbx_description
1 polymer ?
#
loop_
_entity_poly.entity_id
_entity_poly.type
_entity_poly.pdbx_seq_one_letter_code
_entity_poly.pdbx_strand_id
1 'polypeptide(L)'
;MQRVGVLYNPLSEPSMRLSIGLTEWLRSRGLEVWRGLSHEGREEPETLQGLELLVALGGDGTVLRAARLGITNGIPVLPVAMGRLSFMAELQPEELYDGLSVLLDRGGWHDERALIAATLHSRGQPSREF
;
A
#
# COMPACT_ATOMS: atom_id res chain seq x y z
N MET A 1 -12.07 11.92 -3.68
CA MET A 1 -11.65 10.61 -3.13
C MET A 1 -12.66 10.18 -2.08
N GLN A 2 -13.14 8.94 -2.19
CA GLN A 2 -14.18 8.41 -1.30
C GLN A 2 -13.73 7.14 -0.56
N ARG A 3 -12.85 6.34 -1.16
CA ARG A 3 -12.45 5.05 -0.61
C ARG A 3 -10.93 4.85 -0.66
N VAL A 4 -10.35 4.58 0.50
CA VAL A 4 -8.89 4.44 0.68
C VAL A 4 -8.57 3.09 1.31
N GLY A 5 -7.54 2.42 0.79
CA GLY A 5 -6.98 1.23 1.40
C GLY A 5 -5.78 1.55 2.29
N VAL A 6 -5.66 0.84 3.40
CA VAL A 6 -4.48 0.88 4.28
C VAL A 6 -3.91 -0.53 4.40
N LEU A 7 -2.77 -0.74 3.78
CA LEU A 7 -2.02 -2.00 3.87
C LEU A 7 -0.88 -1.86 4.86
N TYR A 8 -0.76 -2.74 5.83
CA TYR A 8 0.26 -2.64 6.86
C TYR A 8 0.97 -3.97 7.11
N ASN A 9 2.21 -3.87 7.61
CA ASN A 9 2.99 -5.03 8.03
C ASN A 9 2.57 -5.47 9.43
N PRO A 10 1.95 -6.66 9.60
CA PRO A 10 1.48 -7.13 10.90
C PRO A 10 2.62 -7.52 11.86
N LEU A 11 3.83 -7.75 11.34
CA LEU A 11 5.01 -8.07 12.14
C LEU A 11 5.69 -6.83 12.74
N SER A 12 5.25 -5.65 12.34
CA SER A 12 5.73 -4.37 12.84
C SER A 12 4.66 -3.72 13.71
N GLU A 13 4.92 -3.63 15.02
CA GLU A 13 3.99 -2.97 15.94
C GLU A 13 3.75 -1.48 15.59
N PRO A 14 4.77 -0.68 15.24
CA PRO A 14 4.56 0.69 14.78
C PRO A 14 3.66 0.77 13.54
N SER A 15 3.83 -0.15 12.58
CA SER A 15 3.00 -0.22 11.37
C SER A 15 1.53 -0.51 11.70
N MET A 16 1.31 -1.47 12.59
CA MET A 16 -0.04 -1.82 13.05
C MET A 16 -0.72 -0.65 13.77
N ARG A 17 -0.02 -0.02 14.71
CA ARG A 17 -0.55 1.14 15.44
C ARG A 17 -0.89 2.30 14.52
N LEU A 18 0.01 2.64 13.60
CA LEU A 18 -0.23 3.71 12.63
C LEU A 18 -1.42 3.38 11.73
N SER A 19 -1.60 2.12 11.34
CA SER A 19 -2.74 1.69 10.53
C SER A 19 -4.07 1.93 11.22
N ILE A 20 -4.14 1.73 12.53
CA ILE A 20 -5.36 1.98 13.33
C ILE A 20 -5.66 3.46 13.38
N GLY A 21 -4.68 4.27 13.79
CA GLY A 21 -4.85 5.72 13.87
C GLY A 21 -5.18 6.36 12.53
N LEU A 22 -4.50 5.91 11.46
CA LEU A 22 -4.78 6.37 10.11
C LEU A 22 -6.20 6.02 9.66
N THR A 23 -6.65 4.81 9.96
CA THR A 23 -8.02 4.39 9.62
C THR A 23 -9.07 5.27 10.29
N GLU A 24 -8.89 5.55 11.58
CA GLU A 24 -9.80 6.43 12.33
C GLU A 24 -9.77 7.86 11.79
N TRP A 25 -8.59 8.39 11.50
CA TRP A 25 -8.42 9.73 10.93
C TRP A 25 -9.08 9.87 9.55
N LEU A 26 -8.90 8.90 8.66
CA LEU A 26 -9.54 8.90 7.33
C LEU A 26 -11.07 8.81 7.44
N ARG A 27 -11.58 7.96 8.33
CA ARG A 27 -13.02 7.84 8.59
C ARG A 27 -13.61 9.13 9.16
N SER A 28 -12.89 9.83 10.03
CA SER A 28 -13.33 11.12 10.57
C SER A 28 -13.47 12.20 9.49
N ARG A 29 -12.79 12.02 8.34
CA ARG A 29 -12.92 12.86 7.15
C ARG A 29 -13.99 12.40 6.16
N GLY A 30 -14.80 11.42 6.54
CA GLY A 30 -15.89 10.90 5.73
C GLY A 30 -15.48 9.89 4.66
N LEU A 31 -14.28 9.33 4.74
CA LEU A 31 -13.78 8.34 3.77
C LEU A 31 -14.14 6.92 4.22
N GLU A 32 -14.47 6.08 3.27
CA GLU A 32 -14.55 4.64 3.48
C GLU A 32 -13.14 4.05 3.48
N VAL A 33 -12.82 3.22 4.47
CA VAL A 33 -11.47 2.66 4.63
C VAL A 33 -11.49 1.15 4.66
N TRP A 34 -10.77 0.55 3.72
CA TRP A 34 -10.37 -0.84 3.78
C TRP A 34 -9.01 -0.96 4.48
N ARG A 35 -8.85 -1.92 5.37
CA ARG A 35 -7.58 -2.19 6.05
C ARG A 35 -7.20 -3.66 5.90
N GLY A 36 -6.00 -3.93 5.41
CA GLY A 36 -5.51 -5.28 5.16
C GLY A 36 -4.06 -5.50 5.55
N LEU A 37 -3.69 -6.78 5.66
CA LEU A 37 -2.37 -7.25 6.05
C LEU A 37 -1.47 -7.46 4.84
N SER A 38 -0.21 -7.01 4.92
CA SER A 38 0.75 -7.20 3.83
C SER A 38 1.20 -8.66 3.62
N HIS A 39 0.94 -9.55 4.59
CA HIS A 39 1.37 -10.96 4.55
C HIS A 39 0.26 -11.95 4.21
N GLU A 40 -0.99 -11.56 4.29
CA GLU A 40 -2.10 -12.42 3.94
C GLU A 40 -2.25 -12.56 2.44
N GLY A 41 -2.77 -13.73 2.05
CA GLY A 41 -2.86 -14.24 0.70
C GLY A 41 -3.43 -13.33 -0.38
N ARG A 42 -3.96 -13.90 -1.42
CA ARG A 42 -4.59 -13.13 -2.49
C ARG A 42 -5.85 -12.48 -1.93
N GLU A 43 -5.82 -11.15 -1.81
CA GLU A 43 -7.04 -10.40 -1.54
C GLU A 43 -8.05 -10.66 -2.66
N GLU A 44 -9.29 -10.86 -2.27
CA GLU A 44 -10.39 -10.98 -3.21
C GLU A 44 -10.47 -9.69 -4.03
N PRO A 45 -10.48 -9.74 -5.37
CA PRO A 45 -10.56 -8.53 -6.21
C PRO A 45 -11.72 -7.61 -5.82
N GLU A 46 -12.82 -8.19 -5.31
CA GLU A 46 -14.01 -7.45 -4.88
C GLU A 46 -13.76 -6.55 -3.68
N THR A 47 -12.85 -6.94 -2.75
CA THR A 47 -12.53 -6.13 -1.57
C THR A 47 -11.73 -4.87 -1.92
N LEU A 48 -11.01 -4.91 -3.04
CA LEU A 48 -10.20 -3.80 -3.54
C LEU A 48 -10.95 -2.92 -4.54
N GLN A 49 -12.11 -3.36 -4.99
CA GLN A 49 -12.91 -2.63 -5.97
C GLN A 49 -13.31 -1.26 -5.43
N GLY A 50 -13.07 -0.23 -6.24
CA GLY A 50 -13.41 1.15 -5.89
C GLY A 50 -12.43 1.84 -4.94
N LEU A 51 -11.31 1.21 -4.58
CA LEU A 51 -10.23 1.92 -3.91
C LEU A 51 -9.59 2.92 -4.87
N GLU A 52 -9.43 4.14 -4.42
CA GLU A 52 -8.82 5.23 -5.19
C GLU A 52 -7.35 5.51 -4.78
N LEU A 53 -6.95 4.99 -3.64
CA LEU A 53 -5.59 5.08 -3.10
C LEU A 53 -5.32 3.88 -2.20
N LEU A 54 -4.09 3.36 -2.24
CA LEU A 54 -3.60 2.35 -1.31
C LEU A 54 -2.39 2.90 -0.54
N VAL A 55 -2.56 3.17 0.74
CA VAL A 55 -1.47 3.59 1.62
C VAL A 55 -0.75 2.35 2.16
N ALA A 56 0.53 2.23 1.88
CA ALA A 56 1.36 1.09 2.28
C ALA A 56 2.27 1.47 3.45
N LEU A 57 1.97 0.92 4.63
CA LEU A 57 2.71 1.17 5.87
C LEU A 57 3.70 0.04 6.15
N GLY A 58 4.94 0.22 5.79
CA GLY A 58 5.97 -0.81 5.96
C GLY A 58 7.27 -0.49 5.27
N GLY A 59 8.08 -1.51 5.05
CA GLY A 59 9.30 -1.44 4.24
C GLY A 59 9.04 -1.73 2.76
N ASP A 60 10.11 -1.88 1.99
CA ASP A 60 10.02 -2.11 0.53
C ASP A 60 9.21 -3.35 0.16
N GLY A 61 9.25 -4.41 0.98
CA GLY A 61 8.43 -5.61 0.77
C GLY A 61 6.92 -5.33 0.83
N THR A 62 6.49 -4.50 1.78
CA THR A 62 5.09 -4.06 1.89
C THR A 62 4.69 -3.21 0.68
N VAL A 63 5.59 -2.33 0.23
CA VAL A 63 5.37 -1.49 -0.97
C VAL A 63 5.23 -2.34 -2.22
N LEU A 64 6.08 -3.36 -2.41
CA LEU A 64 5.98 -4.29 -3.54
C LEU A 64 4.65 -5.06 -3.51
N ARG A 65 4.21 -5.47 -2.34
CA ARG A 65 2.90 -6.11 -2.18
C ARG A 65 1.76 -5.18 -2.56
N ALA A 66 1.80 -3.94 -2.07
CA ALA A 66 0.82 -2.91 -2.43
C ALA A 66 0.83 -2.63 -3.94
N ALA A 67 2.01 -2.55 -4.55
CA ALA A 67 2.15 -2.34 -5.99
C ALA A 67 1.50 -3.48 -6.80
N ARG A 68 1.66 -4.73 -6.39
CA ARG A 68 1.01 -5.88 -7.04
C ARG A 68 -0.52 -5.81 -6.95
N LEU A 69 -1.04 -5.43 -5.80
CA LEU A 69 -2.48 -5.22 -5.61
C LEU A 69 -2.99 -4.02 -6.42
N GLY A 70 -2.20 -2.95 -6.42
CA GLY A 70 -2.52 -1.71 -7.14
C GLY A 70 -2.56 -1.88 -8.65
N ILE A 71 -1.58 -2.56 -9.23
CA ILE A 71 -1.45 -2.70 -10.69
C ILE A 71 -2.62 -3.47 -11.30
N THR A 72 -3.09 -4.50 -10.61
CA THR A 72 -4.22 -5.31 -11.08
C THR A 72 -5.53 -4.53 -11.09
N ASN A 73 -5.67 -3.55 -10.20
CA ASN A 73 -6.90 -2.80 -9.98
C ASN A 73 -6.80 -1.32 -10.41
N GLY A 74 -5.66 -0.89 -10.95
CA GLY A 74 -5.42 0.51 -11.34
C GLY A 74 -5.39 1.47 -10.15
N ILE A 75 -4.96 1.02 -8.98
CA ILE A 75 -4.95 1.79 -7.74
C ILE A 75 -3.55 2.35 -7.51
N PRO A 76 -3.40 3.69 -7.39
CA PRO A 76 -2.13 4.30 -7.01
C PRO A 76 -1.74 3.95 -5.57
N VAL A 77 -0.44 3.81 -5.33
CA VAL A 77 0.12 3.45 -4.03
C VAL A 77 0.87 4.62 -3.44
N LEU A 78 0.59 4.94 -2.17
CA LEU A 78 1.35 5.89 -1.36
C LEU A 78 2.20 5.12 -0.34
N PRO A 79 3.50 4.98 -0.58
CA PRO A 79 4.37 4.25 0.33
C PRO A 79 4.86 5.13 1.48
N VAL A 80 4.74 4.60 2.71
CA VAL A 80 5.20 5.23 3.95
C VAL A 80 6.27 4.36 4.61
N ALA A 81 7.44 4.91 4.85
CA ALA A 81 8.56 4.20 5.45
C ALA A 81 8.33 3.94 6.94
N MET A 82 8.21 2.68 7.32
CA MET A 82 8.08 2.29 8.73
C MET A 82 9.37 1.73 9.34
N GLY A 83 10.47 1.81 8.62
CA GLY A 83 11.78 1.32 9.02
C GLY A 83 12.90 2.32 8.72
N ARG A 84 14.13 1.93 9.09
CA ARG A 84 15.32 2.79 8.91
C ARG A 84 15.74 2.95 7.45
N LEU A 85 15.43 1.97 6.61
CA LEU A 85 15.82 1.92 5.21
C LEU A 85 14.60 1.60 4.35
N SER A 86 14.25 2.54 3.48
CA SER A 86 13.27 2.32 2.44
C SER A 86 13.69 3.11 1.20
N PHE A 87 13.82 2.39 0.08
CA PHE A 87 14.18 3.00 -1.21
C PHE A 87 12.96 3.47 -2.00
N MET A 88 11.78 2.97 -1.64
CA MET A 88 10.54 3.23 -2.38
C MET A 88 9.54 4.10 -1.62
N ALA A 89 9.87 4.54 -0.40
CA ALA A 89 8.97 5.36 0.39
C ALA A 89 8.90 6.80 -0.13
N GLU A 90 7.69 7.33 -0.13
CA GLU A 90 7.41 8.73 -0.46
C GLU A 90 7.37 9.58 0.81
N LEU A 91 6.81 9.07 1.89
CA LEU A 91 6.62 9.78 3.14
C LEU A 91 7.29 9.06 4.32
N GLN A 92 7.69 9.84 5.30
CA GLN A 92 8.00 9.36 6.63
C GLN A 92 6.71 9.33 7.47
N PRO A 93 6.64 8.53 8.56
CA PRO A 93 5.44 8.48 9.41
C PRO A 93 5.00 9.84 9.96
N GLU A 94 5.96 10.70 10.28
CA GLU A 94 5.73 12.05 10.81
C GLU A 94 5.07 12.99 9.80
N GLU A 95 5.27 12.74 8.51
CA GLU A 95 4.74 13.54 7.39
C GLU A 95 3.38 13.04 6.90
N LEU A 96 2.93 11.87 7.35
CA LEU A 96 1.81 11.14 6.77
C LEU A 96 0.51 11.95 6.77
N TYR A 97 0.12 12.50 7.89
CA TYR A 97 -1.16 13.22 8.02
C TYR A 97 -1.17 14.53 7.25
N ASP A 98 -0.06 15.26 7.26
CA ASP A 98 0.09 16.49 6.49
C ASP A 98 0.12 16.19 4.98
N GLY A 99 0.89 15.19 4.57
CA GLY A 99 0.95 14.76 3.17
C GLY A 99 -0.40 14.28 2.64
N LEU A 100 -1.11 13.46 3.43
CA LEU A 100 -2.47 13.02 3.06
C LEU A 100 -3.47 14.17 3.03
N SER A 101 -3.39 15.12 3.96
CA SER A 101 -4.25 16.31 3.94
C SER A 101 -4.08 17.08 2.64
N VAL A 102 -2.84 17.31 2.21
CA VAL A 102 -2.55 17.98 0.94
C VAL A 102 -3.10 17.18 -0.24
N LEU A 103 -2.89 15.86 -0.24
CA LEU A 103 -3.36 14.98 -1.31
C LEU A 103 -4.88 14.96 -1.41
N LEU A 104 -5.59 14.92 -0.29
CA LEU A 104 -7.05 14.90 -0.24
C LEU A 104 -7.66 16.25 -0.66
N ASP A 105 -7.03 17.36 -0.27
CA ASP A 105 -7.57 18.70 -0.50
C ASP A 105 -7.20 19.25 -1.89
N ARG A 106 -6.01 18.95 -2.38
CA ARG A 106 -5.45 19.54 -3.60
C ARG A 106 -5.15 18.54 -4.71
N GLY A 107 -5.25 17.25 -4.42
CA GLY A 107 -4.79 16.19 -5.31
C GLY A 107 -3.26 16.05 -5.32
N GLY A 108 -2.77 15.19 -6.18
CA GLY A 108 -1.35 14.92 -6.36
C GLY A 108 -1.04 14.51 -7.80
N TRP A 109 0.20 14.20 -8.04
CA TRP A 109 0.66 13.66 -9.30
C TRP A 109 1.07 12.19 -9.11
N HIS A 110 1.04 11.41 -10.18
CA HIS A 110 1.46 10.02 -10.18
C HIS A 110 2.87 9.88 -10.76
N ASP A 111 3.73 9.14 -10.04
CA ASP A 111 4.99 8.66 -10.56
C ASP A 111 4.78 7.24 -11.10
N GLU A 112 4.88 7.06 -12.42
CA GLU A 112 4.68 5.77 -13.06
C GLU A 112 5.98 4.99 -13.06
N ARG A 113 5.94 3.79 -12.46
CA ARG A 113 7.09 2.88 -12.38
C ARG A 113 6.76 1.53 -13.01
N ALA A 114 7.71 0.98 -13.73
CA ALA A 114 7.59 -0.36 -14.32
C ALA A 114 7.85 -1.45 -13.28
N LEU A 115 7.10 -2.54 -13.38
CA LEU A 115 7.40 -3.79 -12.70
C LEU A 115 8.00 -4.79 -13.70
N ILE A 116 8.94 -5.60 -13.21
CA ILE A 116 9.57 -6.67 -13.99
C ILE A 116 8.91 -7.98 -13.57
N ALA A 117 8.39 -8.72 -14.55
CA ALA A 117 7.98 -10.10 -14.35
C ALA A 117 9.17 -11.02 -14.62
N ALA A 118 9.41 -11.97 -13.73
CA ALA A 118 10.47 -12.96 -13.88
C ALA A 118 9.93 -14.37 -13.75
N THR A 119 10.41 -15.29 -14.59
CA THR A 119 10.07 -16.71 -14.50
C THR A 119 11.32 -17.52 -14.20
N LEU A 120 11.28 -18.28 -13.12
CA LEU A 120 12.36 -19.19 -12.76
C LEU A 120 12.04 -20.59 -13.29
N HIS A 121 12.94 -21.11 -14.13
CA HIS A 121 12.90 -22.48 -14.62
C HIS A 121 13.97 -23.31 -13.90
N SER A 122 13.55 -24.32 -13.15
CA SER A 122 14.45 -25.29 -12.49
C SER A 122 14.25 -26.67 -13.06
N ARG A 123 15.34 -27.41 -13.25
CA ARG A 123 15.31 -28.76 -13.81
C ARG A 123 14.48 -29.69 -12.91
N GLY A 124 13.44 -30.34 -13.46
CA GLY A 124 12.59 -31.27 -12.72
C GLY A 124 11.58 -30.65 -11.77
N GLN A 125 11.40 -29.31 -11.80
CA GLN A 125 10.40 -28.60 -11.02
C GLN A 125 9.52 -27.70 -11.91
N PRO A 126 8.28 -27.42 -11.49
CA PRO A 126 7.44 -26.47 -12.21
C PRO A 126 8.04 -25.06 -12.16
N SER A 127 7.86 -24.31 -13.24
CA SER A 127 8.29 -22.90 -13.32
C SER A 127 7.58 -22.06 -12.27
N ARG A 128 8.30 -21.07 -11.73
CA ARG A 128 7.76 -20.09 -10.79
C ARG A 128 7.82 -18.70 -11.41
N GLU A 129 6.71 -17.99 -11.32
CA GLU A 129 6.61 -16.58 -11.71
C GLU A 129 6.69 -15.67 -10.47
N PHE A 130 7.36 -14.55 -10.64
CA PHE A 130 7.53 -13.52 -9.62
C PHE A 130 7.12 -12.15 -10.14
#